data_1b5718bc2e6fb97a58a4dbc4b298e92b
#
_entry.id   1b5718bc2e6fb97a58a4dbc4b298e92b
#
_cell.length_a   1.000
_cell.length_b   1.000
_cell.length_c   1.000
_cell.angle_alpha   90.00
_cell.angle_beta   90.00
_cell.angle_gamma   90.00
#
_symmetry.space_group_name_H-M   'P 1'
#
loop_
_entity.id
_entity.type
_entity.pdbx_description
1 polymer ?
#
loop_
_entity_poly.entity_id
_entity_poly.type
_entity_poly.pdbx_seq_one_letter_code
_entity_poly.pdbx_strand_id
1 'polypeptide(L)'
;MKTKVLMIAVLLGLTTAVMAQPKGNEQERPSRGQNREMKMDEMKGGPENGLNLSDAQKEAFKQSRLAMQKQLQPIQNELGEAEAHQKTLMSAEKTDLAAINKNIEKMGSLKVEMAKIRTKNHLDMRAQLTEEQRLKLDAMKENFKAENGMRDLREMRGHLKHDLE
;
A
#
# COMPACT_ATOMS: atom_id res chain seq x y z
N MET A 1 38.12 -48.19 8.89
CA MET A 1 38.27 -48.65 10.29
C MET A 1 37.22 -47.99 11.13
N LYS A 2 36.51 -48.77 11.89
CA LYS A 2 35.35 -48.41 12.73
C LYS A 2 35.82 -47.83 14.06
N THR A 3 35.18 -46.79 14.59
CA THR A 3 35.02 -46.52 16.03
C THR A 3 33.87 -45.51 16.15
N LYS A 4 32.73 -45.88 16.51
CA LYS A 4 31.95 -46.21 17.72
C LYS A 4 32.11 -45.16 18.83
N VAL A 5 31.05 -44.35 19.00
CA VAL A 5 30.13 -44.18 20.15
C VAL A 5 30.76 -43.66 21.44
N LEU A 6 30.16 -42.59 21.97
CA LEU A 6 29.65 -42.61 23.36
C LEU A 6 28.64 -41.48 23.59
N MET A 7 27.41 -41.90 23.90
CA MET A 7 26.38 -41.06 24.54
C MET A 7 26.80 -40.73 25.98
N ILE A 8 26.62 -39.48 26.40
CA ILE A 8 26.41 -39.17 27.81
C ILE A 8 25.22 -38.24 27.93
N ALA A 9 24.13 -38.79 28.43
CA ALA A 9 22.98 -38.04 28.90
C ALA A 9 23.32 -37.47 30.28
N VAL A 10 23.21 -36.17 30.45
CA VAL A 10 23.13 -35.53 31.78
C VAL A 10 21.83 -34.74 31.87
N LEU A 11 20.89 -35.37 32.55
CA LEU A 11 19.68 -34.76 33.07
C LEU A 11 20.06 -33.88 34.28
N LEU A 12 19.94 -32.59 34.16
CA LEU A 12 19.86 -31.68 35.31
C LEU A 12 18.70 -30.75 35.12
N GLY A 13 17.64 -31.04 35.87
CA GLY A 13 16.46 -30.18 35.98
C GLY A 13 16.81 -28.86 36.65
N LEU A 14 16.49 -27.77 36.02
CA LEU A 14 16.32 -26.47 36.65
C LEU A 14 14.89 -25.97 36.36
N THR A 15 14.06 -26.06 37.36
CA THR A 15 12.77 -25.37 37.39
C THR A 15 13.02 -23.88 37.53
N THR A 16 12.91 -23.13 36.44
CA THR A 16 12.81 -21.67 36.48
C THR A 16 11.35 -21.28 36.44
N ALA A 17 10.92 -20.65 37.53
CA ALA A 17 9.60 -20.01 37.62
C ALA A 17 9.47 -19.00 36.50
N VAL A 18 8.53 -19.25 35.57
CA VAL A 18 8.09 -18.27 34.58
C VAL A 18 7.26 -17.22 35.31
N MET A 19 7.86 -16.08 35.61
CA MET A 19 7.13 -14.86 35.92
C MET A 19 6.36 -14.47 34.66
N ALA A 20 5.04 -14.62 34.72
CA ALA A 20 4.13 -14.13 33.69
C ALA A 20 4.25 -12.59 33.64
N GLN A 21 4.92 -12.08 32.63
CA GLN A 21 4.81 -10.67 32.27
C GLN A 21 3.43 -10.45 31.64
N PRO A 22 2.69 -9.40 32.02
CA PRO A 22 1.46 -9.06 31.33
C PRO A 22 1.81 -8.67 29.89
N LYS A 23 1.28 -9.43 28.92
CA LYS A 23 1.29 -9.07 27.50
C LYS A 23 0.63 -7.69 27.39
N GLY A 24 1.44 -6.68 27.23
CA GLY A 24 1.00 -5.41 26.68
C GLY A 24 0.40 -5.69 25.31
N ASN A 25 -0.85 -5.28 25.13
CA ASN A 25 -1.58 -5.37 23.88
C ASN A 25 -0.94 -4.37 22.90
N GLU A 26 0.20 -4.74 22.30
CA GLU A 26 0.70 -4.07 21.12
C GLU A 26 -0.24 -4.43 19.97
N GLN A 27 -1.33 -3.67 19.91
CA GLN A 27 -2.09 -3.57 18.67
C GLN A 27 -1.14 -2.92 17.66
N GLU A 28 -0.58 -3.76 16.79
CA GLU A 28 0.10 -3.31 15.57
C GLU A 28 -0.85 -2.37 14.84
N ARG A 29 -0.58 -1.08 14.95
CA ARG A 29 -1.30 -0.07 14.15
C ARG A 29 -0.88 -0.29 12.70
N PRO A 30 -1.77 -0.73 11.82
CA PRO A 30 -1.42 -0.92 10.42
C PRO A 30 -0.88 0.38 9.85
N SER A 31 0.22 0.31 9.13
CA SER A 31 0.88 1.49 8.55
C SER A 31 -0.12 2.28 7.69
N ARG A 32 -0.12 3.60 7.85
CA ARG A 32 -1.07 4.55 7.24
C ARG A 32 -1.21 4.44 5.72
N GLY A 33 -0.24 3.80 5.04
CA GLY A 33 -0.24 3.53 3.60
C GLY A 33 -1.08 2.31 3.21
N GLN A 34 -0.98 1.21 3.96
CA GLN A 34 -1.69 -0.04 3.65
C GLN A 34 -3.20 0.08 3.86
N ASN A 35 -3.66 0.87 4.85
CA ASN A 35 -5.09 1.12 5.06
C ASN A 35 -5.75 1.98 3.95
N ARG A 36 -4.98 2.74 3.18
CA ARG A 36 -5.51 3.53 2.07
C ARG A 36 -5.79 2.68 0.83
N GLU A 37 -4.96 1.67 0.57
CA GLU A 37 -5.16 0.75 -0.56
C GLU A 37 -6.27 -0.27 -0.27
N MET A 38 -6.35 -0.81 0.96
CA MET A 38 -7.45 -1.73 1.35
C MET A 38 -8.82 -1.06 1.36
N LYS A 39 -8.94 0.22 1.75
CA LYS A 39 -10.23 0.94 1.70
C LYS A 39 -10.71 1.29 0.30
N MET A 40 -9.83 1.33 -0.70
CA MET A 40 -10.24 1.46 -2.10
C MET A 40 -10.87 0.17 -2.65
N ASP A 41 -10.50 -0.99 -2.13
CA ASP A 41 -11.04 -2.29 -2.54
C ASP A 41 -12.35 -2.62 -1.78
N GLU A 42 -12.50 -2.08 -0.57
CA GLU A 42 -13.67 -2.28 0.29
C GLU A 42 -14.83 -1.32 0.00
N MET A 43 -14.65 -0.30 -0.80
CA MET A 43 -15.73 0.39 -1.48
C MET A 43 -16.32 -0.58 -2.51
N LYS A 44 -17.22 -1.43 -2.04
CA LYS A 44 -18.06 -2.34 -2.86
C LYS A 44 -18.65 -1.57 -4.04
N GLY A 45 -17.98 -1.64 -5.17
CA GLY A 45 -18.31 -0.98 -6.40
C GLY A 45 -17.48 0.30 -6.62
N GLY A 46 -16.43 0.20 -7.44
CA GLY A 46 -15.66 1.34 -7.91
C GLY A 46 -16.59 2.40 -8.54
N PRO A 47 -16.05 3.49 -9.08
CA PRO A 47 -16.84 4.57 -9.70
C PRO A 47 -17.88 4.09 -10.73
N GLU A 48 -17.87 2.80 -11.03
CA GLU A 48 -18.78 2.08 -11.92
C GLU A 48 -20.21 2.00 -11.40
N ASN A 49 -20.43 1.91 -10.07
CA ASN A 49 -21.77 1.70 -9.49
C ASN A 49 -22.73 2.88 -9.70
N GLY A 50 -22.22 4.07 -9.98
CA GLY A 50 -23.03 5.23 -10.25
C GLY A 50 -23.24 5.52 -11.73
N LEU A 51 -22.52 4.88 -12.65
CA LEU A 51 -22.46 5.28 -14.06
C LEU A 51 -23.48 4.57 -14.98
N ASN A 52 -24.28 3.63 -14.47
CA ASN A 52 -25.23 2.86 -15.29
C ASN A 52 -24.54 2.22 -16.53
N LEU A 53 -23.42 1.56 -16.32
CA LEU A 53 -22.64 0.92 -17.38
C LEU A 53 -23.42 -0.24 -18.00
N SER A 54 -23.31 -0.39 -19.33
CA SER A 54 -23.75 -1.61 -20.01
C SER A 54 -22.90 -2.82 -19.62
N ASP A 55 -23.39 -4.03 -19.84
CA ASP A 55 -22.65 -5.23 -19.48
C ASP A 55 -21.36 -5.37 -20.31
N ALA A 56 -21.38 -4.92 -21.58
CA ALA A 56 -20.18 -4.83 -22.39
C ALA A 56 -19.13 -3.86 -21.82
N GLN A 57 -19.55 -2.69 -21.31
CA GLN A 57 -18.66 -1.73 -20.65
C GLN A 57 -18.10 -2.29 -19.35
N LYS A 58 -18.92 -2.97 -18.53
CA LYS A 58 -18.47 -3.61 -17.28
C LYS A 58 -17.38 -4.64 -17.55
N GLU A 59 -17.58 -5.51 -18.54
CA GLU A 59 -16.58 -6.53 -18.89
C GLU A 59 -15.31 -5.88 -19.45
N ALA A 60 -15.42 -4.88 -20.33
CA ALA A 60 -14.28 -4.15 -20.86
C ALA A 60 -13.48 -3.46 -19.73
N PHE A 61 -14.15 -2.87 -18.74
CA PHE A 61 -13.50 -2.24 -17.59
C PHE A 61 -12.80 -3.27 -16.69
N LYS A 62 -13.41 -4.41 -16.46
CA LYS A 62 -12.81 -5.52 -15.73
C LYS A 62 -11.52 -6.00 -16.41
N GLN A 63 -11.56 -6.22 -17.72
CA GLN A 63 -10.39 -6.64 -18.51
C GLN A 63 -9.28 -5.58 -18.48
N SER A 64 -9.63 -4.31 -18.63
CA SER A 64 -8.70 -3.19 -18.57
C SER A 64 -8.02 -3.09 -17.19
N ARG A 65 -8.79 -3.28 -16.09
CA ARG A 65 -8.27 -3.30 -14.73
C ARG A 65 -7.31 -4.46 -14.50
N LEU A 66 -7.65 -5.67 -14.95
CA LEU A 66 -6.77 -6.83 -14.84
C LEU A 66 -5.47 -6.64 -15.65
N ALA A 67 -5.56 -6.07 -16.85
CA ALA A 67 -4.39 -5.76 -17.65
C ALA A 67 -3.48 -4.71 -16.97
N MET A 68 -4.05 -3.66 -16.42
CA MET A 68 -3.32 -2.66 -15.62
C MET A 68 -2.65 -3.28 -14.39
N GLN A 69 -3.36 -4.12 -13.64
CA GLN A 69 -2.83 -4.77 -12.45
C GLN A 69 -1.62 -5.66 -12.78
N LYS A 70 -1.69 -6.44 -13.89
CA LYS A 70 -0.57 -7.25 -14.36
C LYS A 70 0.67 -6.41 -14.71
N GLN A 71 0.48 -5.19 -15.24
CA GLN A 71 1.59 -4.28 -15.53
C GLN A 71 2.14 -3.62 -14.28
N LEU A 72 1.29 -3.27 -13.31
CA LEU A 72 1.70 -2.60 -12.08
C LEU A 72 2.41 -3.54 -11.11
N GLN A 73 2.03 -4.81 -11.05
CA GLN A 73 2.54 -5.78 -10.07
C GLN A 73 4.08 -5.87 -10.04
N PRO A 74 4.80 -6.06 -11.16
CA PRO A 74 6.26 -6.13 -11.13
C PRO A 74 6.89 -4.80 -10.69
N ILE A 75 6.33 -3.66 -11.10
CA ILE A 75 6.84 -2.33 -10.73
C ILE A 75 6.63 -2.07 -9.22
N GLN A 76 5.49 -2.50 -8.66
CA GLN A 76 5.22 -2.41 -7.23
C GLN A 76 6.18 -3.25 -6.41
N ASN A 77 6.49 -4.48 -6.87
CA ASN A 77 7.47 -5.34 -6.21
C ASN A 77 8.86 -4.68 -6.21
N GLU A 78 9.29 -4.17 -7.36
CA GLU A 78 10.58 -3.48 -7.47
C GLU A 78 10.65 -2.19 -6.63
N LEU A 79 9.55 -1.45 -6.55
CA LEU A 79 9.45 -0.28 -5.67
C LEU A 79 9.58 -0.69 -4.19
N GLY A 80 8.91 -1.78 -3.78
CA GLY A 80 9.02 -2.32 -2.42
C GLY A 80 10.45 -2.74 -2.06
N GLU A 81 11.16 -3.38 -2.99
CA GLU A 81 12.59 -3.72 -2.83
C GLU A 81 13.45 -2.47 -2.69
N ALA A 82 13.22 -1.45 -3.53
CA ALA A 82 13.95 -0.19 -3.47
C ALA A 82 13.68 0.57 -2.16
N GLU A 83 12.45 0.55 -1.65
CA GLU A 83 12.08 1.14 -0.36
C GLU A 83 12.74 0.41 0.82
N ALA A 84 12.82 -0.92 0.78
CA ALA A 84 13.56 -1.71 1.77
C ALA A 84 15.06 -1.42 1.72
N HIS A 85 15.63 -1.34 0.52
CA HIS A 85 17.03 -0.98 0.32
C HIS A 85 17.35 0.44 0.83
N GLN A 86 16.45 1.40 0.63
CA GLN A 86 16.59 2.76 1.17
C GLN A 86 16.73 2.76 2.69
N LYS A 87 15.91 1.97 3.38
CA LYS A 87 16.01 1.85 4.85
C LYS A 87 17.37 1.28 5.27
N THR A 88 17.88 0.27 4.58
CA THR A 88 19.20 -0.31 4.85
C THR A 88 20.33 0.70 4.65
N LEU A 89 20.29 1.46 3.55
CA LEU A 89 21.30 2.50 3.27
C LEU A 89 21.30 3.60 4.33
N MET A 90 20.11 4.00 4.81
CA MET A 90 19.98 5.06 5.82
C MET A 90 20.37 4.61 7.24
N SER A 91 20.32 3.29 7.55
CA SER A 91 20.70 2.74 8.84
C SER A 91 22.16 2.23 8.91
N ALA A 92 22.91 2.36 7.81
CA ALA A 92 24.30 1.93 7.78
C ALA A 92 25.21 2.84 8.62
N GLU A 93 26.14 2.29 9.36
CA GLU A 93 27.15 3.06 10.15
C GLU A 93 27.93 4.05 9.26
N LYS A 94 28.27 3.63 8.05
CA LYS A 94 28.88 4.46 7.01
C LYS A 94 27.84 4.81 5.97
N THR A 95 27.32 6.01 6.05
CA THR A 95 26.29 6.51 5.12
C THR A 95 26.92 6.83 3.78
N ASP A 96 26.43 6.21 2.70
CA ASP A 96 26.77 6.54 1.31
C ASP A 96 25.66 7.38 0.67
N LEU A 97 25.86 8.70 0.64
CA LEU A 97 24.89 9.64 0.08
C LEU A 97 24.67 9.42 -1.44
N ALA A 98 25.71 9.00 -2.17
CA ALA A 98 25.58 8.74 -3.61
C ALA A 98 24.68 7.52 -3.86
N ALA A 99 24.84 6.43 -3.09
CA ALA A 99 23.98 5.27 -3.16
C ALA A 99 22.54 5.60 -2.75
N ILE A 100 22.33 6.42 -1.71
CA ILE A 100 21.03 6.90 -1.27
C ILE A 100 20.33 7.67 -2.39
N ASN A 101 21.00 8.66 -2.99
CA ASN A 101 20.43 9.47 -4.06
C ASN A 101 20.06 8.62 -5.28
N LYS A 102 20.94 7.72 -5.71
CA LYS A 102 20.67 6.79 -6.81
C LYS A 102 19.41 5.93 -6.55
N ASN A 103 19.24 5.47 -5.30
CA ASN A 103 18.05 4.69 -4.95
C ASN A 103 16.77 5.55 -4.93
N ILE A 104 16.86 6.81 -4.48
CA ILE A 104 15.74 7.78 -4.55
C ILE A 104 15.32 8.02 -6.01
N GLU A 105 16.27 8.21 -6.91
CA GLU A 105 16.00 8.37 -8.35
C GLU A 105 15.32 7.14 -8.94
N LYS A 106 15.78 5.92 -8.59
CA LYS A 106 15.14 4.67 -8.96
C LYS A 106 13.69 4.62 -8.48
N MET A 107 13.44 4.90 -7.21
CA MET A 107 12.09 4.93 -6.64
C MET A 107 11.19 5.98 -7.33
N GLY A 108 11.75 7.14 -7.67
CA GLY A 108 11.07 8.19 -8.42
C GLY A 108 10.66 7.73 -9.82
N SER A 109 11.57 7.08 -10.54
CA SER A 109 11.32 6.52 -11.88
C SER A 109 10.19 5.49 -11.86
N LEU A 110 10.22 4.54 -10.93
CA LEU A 110 9.17 3.52 -10.77
C LEU A 110 7.80 4.14 -10.46
N LYS A 111 7.75 5.16 -9.59
CA LYS A 111 6.51 5.89 -9.30
C LYS A 111 5.96 6.62 -10.52
N VAL A 112 6.83 7.22 -11.34
CA VAL A 112 6.45 7.88 -12.60
C VAL A 112 5.89 6.85 -13.59
N GLU A 113 6.51 5.68 -13.72
CA GLU A 113 6.03 4.61 -14.60
C GLU A 113 4.65 4.11 -14.17
N MET A 114 4.45 3.84 -12.88
CA MET A 114 3.14 3.49 -12.33
C MET A 114 2.07 4.55 -12.61
N ALA A 115 2.44 5.84 -12.49
CA ALA A 115 1.52 6.93 -12.78
C ALA A 115 1.12 6.95 -14.26
N LYS A 116 2.06 6.73 -15.19
CA LYS A 116 1.77 6.65 -16.64
C LYS A 116 0.82 5.50 -16.96
N ILE A 117 1.04 4.30 -16.40
CA ILE A 117 0.17 3.14 -16.60
C ILE A 117 -1.24 3.43 -16.09
N ARG A 118 -1.38 3.99 -14.89
CA ARG A 118 -2.68 4.35 -14.31
C ARG A 118 -3.40 5.41 -15.14
N THR A 119 -2.68 6.45 -15.59
CA THR A 119 -3.24 7.51 -16.42
C THR A 119 -3.72 6.98 -17.75
N LYS A 120 -2.91 6.14 -18.42
CA LYS A 120 -3.31 5.50 -19.67
C LYS A 120 -4.58 4.68 -19.48
N ASN A 121 -4.62 3.81 -18.49
CA ASN A 121 -5.81 3.01 -18.19
C ASN A 121 -7.04 3.87 -17.94
N HIS A 122 -6.89 4.96 -17.17
CA HIS A 122 -7.98 5.90 -16.92
C HIS A 122 -8.51 6.54 -18.21
N LEU A 123 -7.62 6.96 -19.14
CA LEU A 123 -8.02 7.54 -20.41
C LEU A 123 -8.70 6.51 -21.31
N ASP A 124 -8.19 5.28 -21.35
CA ASP A 124 -8.78 4.17 -22.11
C ASP A 124 -10.20 3.83 -21.60
N MET A 125 -10.39 3.81 -20.28
CA MET A 125 -11.72 3.62 -19.67
C MET A 125 -12.67 4.79 -19.98
N ARG A 126 -12.19 6.03 -19.84
CA ARG A 126 -12.99 7.24 -20.14
C ARG A 126 -13.44 7.29 -21.60
N ALA A 127 -12.61 6.79 -22.53
CA ALA A 127 -12.95 6.75 -23.97
C ALA A 127 -14.14 5.84 -24.28
N GLN A 128 -14.39 4.82 -23.42
CA GLN A 128 -15.51 3.88 -23.59
C GLN A 128 -16.83 4.39 -23.00
N LEU A 129 -16.82 5.53 -22.30
CA LEU A 129 -17.99 6.13 -21.67
C LEU A 129 -18.73 7.02 -22.67
N THR A 130 -20.06 7.06 -22.55
CA THR A 130 -20.89 8.09 -23.20
C THR A 130 -20.62 9.47 -22.59
N GLU A 131 -21.08 10.53 -23.23
CA GLU A 131 -20.91 11.89 -22.72
C GLU A 131 -21.59 12.07 -21.34
N GLU A 132 -22.81 11.56 -21.19
CA GLU A 132 -23.55 11.60 -19.93
C GLU A 132 -22.79 10.87 -18.81
N GLN A 133 -22.25 9.67 -19.11
CA GLN A 133 -21.46 8.91 -18.15
C GLN A 133 -20.15 9.62 -17.77
N ARG A 134 -19.51 10.34 -18.71
CA ARG A 134 -18.32 11.16 -18.43
C ARG A 134 -18.62 12.31 -17.48
N LEU A 135 -19.69 13.06 -17.74
CA LEU A 135 -20.13 14.16 -16.85
C LEU A 135 -20.41 13.65 -15.43
N LYS A 136 -21.10 12.51 -15.33
CA LYS A 136 -21.39 11.87 -14.04
C LYS A 136 -20.13 11.41 -13.30
N LEU A 137 -19.17 10.83 -14.03
CA LEU A 137 -17.88 10.44 -13.47
C LEU A 137 -17.09 11.66 -12.94
N ASP A 138 -17.10 12.76 -13.66
CA ASP A 138 -16.41 14.00 -13.26
C ASP A 138 -17.06 14.61 -12.02
N ALA A 139 -18.40 14.66 -11.95
CA ALA A 139 -19.14 15.10 -10.77
C ALA A 139 -18.84 14.24 -9.52
N MET A 140 -18.77 12.92 -9.68
CA MET A 140 -18.41 12.00 -8.60
C MET A 140 -16.99 12.26 -8.08
N LYS A 141 -16.03 12.55 -8.96
CA LYS A 141 -14.65 12.86 -8.57
C LYS A 141 -14.55 14.15 -7.76
N GLU A 142 -15.27 15.19 -8.16
CA GLU A 142 -15.28 16.47 -7.44
C GLU A 142 -15.91 16.30 -6.04
N ASN A 143 -17.02 15.58 -5.92
CA ASN A 143 -17.62 15.26 -4.63
C ASN A 143 -16.65 14.49 -3.71
N PHE A 144 -15.95 13.49 -4.24
CA PHE A 144 -14.97 12.72 -3.49
C PHE A 144 -13.79 13.57 -3.00
N LYS A 145 -13.30 14.51 -3.83
CA LYS A 145 -12.27 15.46 -3.42
C LYS A 145 -12.76 16.37 -2.29
N ALA A 146 -13.97 16.90 -2.42
CA ALA A 146 -14.57 17.78 -1.41
C ALA A 146 -14.74 17.06 -0.07
N GLU A 147 -15.22 15.82 -0.08
CA GLU A 147 -15.39 15.00 1.14
C GLU A 147 -14.04 14.69 1.81
N ASN A 148 -13.02 14.32 1.03
CA ASN A 148 -11.68 14.05 1.58
C ASN A 148 -11.04 15.32 2.14
N GLY A 149 -11.16 16.46 1.45
CA GLY A 149 -10.67 17.74 1.95
C GLY A 149 -11.34 18.14 3.28
N MET A 150 -12.65 17.97 3.40
CA MET A 150 -13.38 18.21 4.65
C MET A 150 -12.96 17.24 5.78
N ARG A 151 -12.64 16.00 5.45
CA ARG A 151 -12.17 15.02 6.44
C ARG A 151 -10.78 15.36 6.95
N ASP A 152 -9.85 15.72 6.07
CA ASP A 152 -8.49 16.15 6.43
C ASP A 152 -8.53 17.41 7.32
N LEU A 153 -9.40 18.37 7.03
CA LEU A 153 -9.62 19.55 7.86
C LEU A 153 -10.21 19.21 9.24
N ARG A 154 -11.10 18.23 9.32
CA ARG A 154 -11.69 17.76 10.57
C ARG A 154 -10.66 17.05 11.45
N GLU A 155 -9.80 16.21 10.86
CA GLU A 155 -8.70 15.55 11.56
C GLU A 155 -7.68 16.58 12.09
N MET A 156 -7.31 17.57 11.25
CA MET A 156 -6.39 18.65 11.65
C MET A 156 -6.93 19.47 12.82
N ARG A 157 -8.23 19.78 12.80
CA ARG A 157 -8.91 20.49 13.90
C ARG A 157 -8.97 19.65 15.18
N GLY A 158 -9.09 18.33 15.06
CA GLY A 158 -9.07 17.40 16.20
C GLY A 158 -7.70 17.39 16.90
N HIS A 159 -6.61 17.39 16.15
CA HIS A 159 -5.25 17.45 16.71
C HIS A 159 -4.96 18.78 17.41
N LEU A 160 -5.37 19.91 16.81
CA LEU A 160 -5.20 21.24 17.43
C LEU A 160 -5.95 21.41 18.77
N LYS A 161 -7.08 20.72 18.96
CA LYS A 161 -7.79 20.75 20.25
C LYS A 161 -7.09 19.94 21.31
N HIS A 162 -6.48 18.82 20.95
CA HIS A 162 -5.77 17.97 21.91
C HIS A 162 -4.45 18.59 22.42
N ASP A 163 -3.84 19.48 21.63
CA ASP A 163 -2.58 20.16 22.00
C ASP A 163 -2.82 21.42 22.88
N LEU A 164 -4.10 21.80 23.12
CA LEU A 164 -4.49 22.98 23.90
C LEU A 164 -5.10 22.63 25.28
N GLU A 165 -5.29 21.33 25.57
CA GLU A 165 -5.75 20.79 26.87
C GLU A 165 -4.58 20.16 27.65
#